data_8e74cd135369354952f81802f456f843
#
_entry.id   8e74cd135369354952f81802f456f843
#
_cell.length_a   1.000
_cell.length_b   1.000
_cell.length_c   1.000
_cell.angle_alpha   90.00
_cell.angle_beta   90.00
_cell.angle_gamma   90.00
#
_symmetry.space_group_name_H-M   'P 1'
#
loop_
_entity.id
_entity.type
_entity.pdbx_description
1 polymer ?
#
loop_
_entity_poly.entity_id
_entity_poly.type
_entity_poly.pdbx_seq_one_letter_code
_entity_poly.pdbx_strand_id
1 'polypeptide(L)' 'SSSSEARYIHMVQHLIEECLILKMSKEECMEALEKHANIKPVITSTVWEELAKENKEFFDSYCEDNANDKNMGNRNNGQ' A
#
# COMPACT_ATOMS: atom_id res chain seq x y z
N SER A 1 -9.65 -23.79 4.06
CA SER A 1 -8.40 -24.32 4.62
C SER A 1 -7.35 -23.23 4.67
N SER A 2 -6.27 -23.47 5.40
CA SER A 2 -5.21 -22.47 5.51
C SER A 2 -4.55 -22.21 4.16
N SER A 3 -4.57 -23.21 3.30
CA SER A 3 -4.01 -23.05 1.96
C SER A 3 -4.78 -22.01 1.15
N SER A 4 -6.09 -22.05 1.22
CA SER A 4 -6.94 -21.08 0.54
C SER A 4 -6.74 -19.69 1.11
N GLU A 5 -6.65 -19.61 2.44
CA GLU A 5 -6.44 -18.34 3.11
C GLU A 5 -5.10 -17.74 2.73
N ALA A 6 -4.06 -18.58 2.68
CA ALA A 6 -2.74 -18.12 2.30
C ALA A 6 -2.73 -17.58 0.87
N ARG A 7 -3.43 -18.25 -0.02
CA ARG A 7 -3.51 -17.80 -1.40
C ARG A 7 -4.25 -16.48 -1.52
N TYR A 8 -5.31 -16.33 -0.74
CA TYR A 8 -6.06 -15.08 -0.74
C TYR A 8 -5.17 -13.93 -0.29
N ILE A 9 -4.44 -14.14 0.80
CA ILE A 9 -3.55 -13.12 1.34
C ILE A 9 -2.45 -12.79 0.33
N HIS A 10 -1.88 -13.80 -0.31
CA HIS A 10 -0.86 -13.57 -1.33
C HIS A 10 -1.40 -12.73 -2.48
N MET A 11 -2.63 -13.01 -2.88
CA MET A 11 -3.27 -12.22 -3.93
C MET A 11 -3.41 -10.76 -3.51
N VAL A 12 -3.85 -10.54 -2.28
CA VAL A 12 -4.01 -9.18 -1.77
C VAL A 12 -2.66 -8.48 -1.72
N GLN A 13 -1.62 -9.18 -1.24
CA GLN A 13 -0.28 -8.62 -1.21
C GLN A 13 0.17 -8.20 -2.61
N HIS A 14 -0.06 -9.06 -3.58
CA HIS A 14 0.34 -8.77 -4.94
C HIS A 14 -0.37 -7.54 -5.49
N LEU A 15 -1.66 -7.43 -5.22
CA LEU A 15 -2.42 -6.28 -5.67
C LEU A 15 -1.94 -5.00 -5.01
N ILE A 16 -1.58 -5.08 -3.73
CA ILE A 16 -1.05 -3.92 -3.04
C ILE A 16 0.29 -3.50 -3.66
N GLU A 17 1.12 -4.47 -4.00
CA GLU A 17 2.40 -4.18 -4.64
C GLU A 17 2.19 -3.46 -5.97
N GLU A 18 1.17 -3.86 -6.72
CA GLU A 18 0.84 -3.17 -7.95
C GLU A 18 0.43 -1.73 -7.68
N CYS A 19 -0.35 -1.52 -6.62
CA CYS A 19 -0.75 -0.18 -6.23
C CYS A 19 0.46 0.68 -5.87
N LEU A 20 1.42 0.08 -5.19
CA LEU A 20 2.65 0.80 -4.82
C LEU A 20 3.44 1.21 -6.06
N ILE A 21 3.49 0.34 -7.02
CA ILE A 21 4.17 0.66 -8.29
C ILE A 21 3.50 1.86 -8.94
N LEU A 22 2.18 1.95 -8.81
CA LEU A 22 1.42 3.05 -9.37
C LEU A 22 1.41 4.28 -8.47
N LYS A 23 2.16 4.24 -7.37
CA LYS A 23 2.29 5.37 -6.45
C LYS A 23 0.97 5.75 -5.80
N MET A 24 0.13 4.77 -5.54
CA MET A 24 -1.14 5.02 -4.87
C MET A 24 -0.95 5.05 -3.36
N SER A 25 -1.70 5.92 -2.70
CA SER A 25 -1.69 5.96 -1.26
C SER A 25 -2.40 4.74 -0.69
N LYS A 26 -2.26 4.52 0.62
CA LYS A 26 -2.95 3.42 1.28
C LYS A 26 -4.46 3.52 1.06
N GLU A 27 -4.99 4.71 1.24
CA GLU A 27 -6.43 4.92 1.09
C GLU A 27 -6.88 4.68 -0.34
N GLU A 28 -6.09 5.14 -1.29
CA GLU A 28 -6.41 4.90 -2.69
C GLU A 28 -6.37 3.42 -3.01
N CYS A 29 -5.41 2.73 -2.45
CA CYS A 29 -5.30 1.28 -2.64
C CYS A 29 -6.51 0.57 -2.04
N MET A 30 -6.89 0.96 -0.83
CA MET A 30 -8.05 0.36 -0.17
C MET A 30 -9.29 0.54 -1.03
N GLU A 31 -9.48 1.73 -1.53
CA GLU A 31 -10.64 2.03 -2.35
C GLU A 31 -10.61 1.26 -3.66
N ALA A 32 -9.46 1.22 -4.31
CA ALA A 32 -9.33 0.53 -5.59
C ALA A 32 -9.58 -0.96 -5.44
N LEU A 33 -9.04 -1.57 -4.39
CA LEU A 33 -9.21 -3.00 -4.20
C LEU A 33 -10.63 -3.34 -3.81
N GLU A 34 -11.30 -2.45 -3.10
CA GLU A 34 -12.70 -2.66 -2.79
C GLU A 34 -13.54 -2.60 -4.06
N LYS A 35 -13.28 -1.60 -4.88
CA LYS A 35 -14.09 -1.36 -6.06
C LYS A 35 -13.85 -2.38 -7.15
N HIS A 36 -12.60 -2.73 -7.37
CA HIS A 36 -12.25 -3.55 -8.54
C HIS A 36 -11.99 -5.01 -8.21
N ALA A 37 -11.65 -5.32 -6.97
CA ALA A 37 -11.33 -6.69 -6.58
C ALA A 37 -12.25 -7.22 -5.49
N ASN A 38 -13.19 -6.39 -5.05
CA ASN A 38 -14.15 -6.77 -4.02
C ASN A 38 -13.47 -7.22 -2.75
N ILE A 39 -12.39 -6.54 -2.38
CA ILE A 39 -11.67 -6.83 -1.15
C ILE A 39 -12.03 -5.77 -0.13
N LYS A 40 -12.48 -6.21 1.04
CA LYS A 40 -12.89 -5.29 2.08
C LYS A 40 -11.73 -4.38 2.49
N PRO A 41 -12.02 -3.10 2.71
CA PRO A 41 -10.94 -2.15 3.07
C PRO A 41 -10.14 -2.57 4.29
N VAL A 42 -10.78 -3.19 5.28
CA VAL A 42 -10.06 -3.62 6.47
C VAL A 42 -9.03 -4.69 6.13
N ILE A 43 -9.32 -5.54 5.16
CA ILE A 43 -8.38 -6.56 4.74
C ILE A 43 -7.19 -5.92 4.05
N THR A 44 -7.45 -5.01 3.12
CA THR A 44 -6.37 -4.31 2.43
C THR A 44 -5.51 -3.55 3.43
N SER A 45 -6.15 -2.87 4.37
CA SER A 45 -5.43 -2.10 5.38
C SER A 45 -4.53 -2.99 6.22
N THR A 46 -5.06 -4.14 6.65
CA THR A 46 -4.29 -5.05 7.48
C THR A 46 -3.08 -5.61 6.74
N VAL A 47 -3.29 -6.03 5.50
CA VAL A 47 -2.20 -6.60 4.71
C VAL A 47 -1.17 -5.52 4.38
N TRP A 48 -1.64 -4.31 4.10
CA TRP A 48 -0.73 -3.18 3.86
C TRP A 48 0.20 -2.99 5.05
N GLU A 49 -0.37 -2.98 6.27
CA GLU A 49 0.42 -2.77 7.48
C GLU A 49 1.43 -3.90 7.68
N GLU A 50 1.04 -5.12 7.37
CA GLU A 50 1.96 -6.24 7.50
C GLU A 50 3.10 -6.13 6.50
N LEU A 51 2.80 -5.76 5.27
CA LEU A 51 3.82 -5.56 4.26
C LEU A 51 4.77 -4.43 4.66
N ALA A 52 4.22 -3.36 5.22
CA ALA A 52 5.03 -2.23 5.64
C ALA A 52 6.01 -2.64 6.73
N LYS A 53 5.55 -3.48 7.65
CA LYS A 53 6.42 -3.97 8.72
C LYS A 53 7.55 -4.82 8.17
N GLU A 54 7.23 -5.70 7.23
CA GLU A 54 8.21 -6.65 6.71
C GLU A 54 9.17 -6.00 5.73
N ASN A 55 8.72 -4.95 5.07
CA ASN A 55 9.51 -4.28 4.04
C ASN A 55 9.66 -2.81 4.35
N LYS A 56 10.09 -2.54 5.56
CA LYS A 56 10.14 -1.18 6.08
C LYS A 56 10.94 -0.24 5.18
N GLU A 57 12.09 -0.70 4.73
CA GLU A 57 12.95 0.12 3.90
C GLU A 57 12.26 0.53 2.60
N PHE A 58 11.61 -0.43 1.98
CA PHE A 58 10.90 -0.17 0.74
C PHE A 58 9.76 0.82 0.96
N PHE A 59 9.00 0.63 2.04
CA PHE A 59 7.87 1.51 2.32
C PHE A 59 8.33 2.89 2.76
N ASP A 60 9.44 2.97 3.47
CA ASP A 60 10.00 4.26 3.85
C ASP A 60 10.38 5.05 2.60
N SER A 61 11.02 4.40 1.66
CA SER A 61 11.38 5.01 0.39
C SER A 61 10.15 5.48 -0.36
N TYR A 62 9.16 4.62 -0.44
CA TYR A 62 7.91 4.94 -1.12
C TYR A 62 7.24 6.16 -0.48
N CYS A 63 7.16 6.17 0.83
CA CYS A 63 6.53 7.26 1.55
C CYS A 63 7.31 8.55 1.37
N GLU A 64 8.62 8.44 1.36
CA GLU A 64 9.48 9.60 1.17
C GLU A 64 9.27 10.21 -0.20
N ASP A 65 9.25 9.36 -1.22
CA ASP A 65 9.01 9.82 -2.59
C ASP A 65 7.66 10.51 -2.70
N ASN A 66 6.66 9.89 -2.12
CA ASN A 66 5.32 10.45 -2.14
C ASN A 66 5.25 11.78 -1.41
N ALA A 67 5.91 11.86 -0.27
CA ALA A 67 5.91 13.08 0.51
C ALA A 67 6.63 14.18 -0.25
N ASN A 68 7.74 13.85 -0.89
CA ASN A 68 8.47 14.82 -1.68
C ASN A 68 7.63 15.36 -2.82
N ASP A 69 6.93 14.48 -3.50
CA ASP A 69 6.04 14.89 -4.58
C ASP A 69 4.98 15.85 -4.06
N LYS A 70 4.39 15.52 -2.94
CA LYS A 70 3.32 16.33 -2.40
C LYS A 70 3.81 17.64 -1.85
N ASN A 71 5.02 17.65 -1.35
CA ASN A 71 5.58 18.84 -0.71
C ASN A 71 6.52 19.62 -1.59
N MET A 72 6.52 19.30 -2.85
CA MET A 72 7.45 19.94 -3.76
C MET A 72 7.40 21.44 -3.66
N GLY A 73 6.24 21.99 -3.49
CA GLY A 73 6.05 23.40 -3.43
C GLY A 73 6.49 24.02 -2.12
N ASN A 74 6.50 23.30 -1.04
CA ASN A 74 6.78 23.92 0.25
C ASN A 74 7.91 23.28 1.00
N ARG A 75 8.66 22.54 0.37
CA ARG A 75 9.72 21.96 1.08
C ARG A 75 10.66 22.77 1.70
N ASN A 76 10.61 22.96 2.00
CA ASN A 76 11.26 23.45 2.72
C ASN A 76 11.36 23.24 3.83
N ASN A 77 10.95 22.99 4.08
CA ASN A 77 10.91 22.67 5.09
C ASN A 77 11.61 22.01 5.50
N GLY A 78 12.01 21.99 5.24
CA GLY A 78 12.56 21.46 5.60
C GLY A 78 12.89 20.76 5.73
N GLN A 79 12.86 20.66 5.40
CA GLN A 79 13.12 20.17 5.56
C GLN A 79 13.37 19.99 5.36
#